data_7f14776a4eb01cdf1b4736eab94eba6e
#
_entry.id   7f14776a4eb01cdf1b4736eab94eba6e
#
_cell.length_a   1.000
_cell.length_b   1.000
_cell.length_c   1.000
_cell.angle_alpha   90.00
_cell.angle_beta   90.00
_cell.angle_gamma   90.00
#
_symmetry.space_group_name_H-M   'P 1'
#
loop_
_entity.id
_entity.type
_entity.pdbx_description
1 polymer ?
#
loop_
_entity_poly.entity_id
_entity_poly.type
_entity_poly.pdbx_seq_one_letter_code
_entity_poly.pdbx_strand_id
1 'polypeptide(L)'
;MRLAILIGLGGFALAACATAPTSVGGETVARPASSPFERDRDAILAMAGTFKVTFDFIETAALDADYEPKERKVSGGYEIVKVIEDRGDFISLQHILYVGGEDKFPLKHWRQDWQHEPNRVLTFIGGNAWTLEDVTARDRRGAWSQEVYQVDDSPRYGAVGRWTYDNGIPAWQPAQAWRPLPRRDMTTRDDYHAVDAVNRHAITPKGWLHEQDNTKLVLSSGEPEALVREVAINTYARTNEVDNAEVDTHWEATKAFWAGVRDVWKTFQNEGEPFALTLKGEPGDLYMPILGLASQIEDGEMSSEAALKEAREIIATYTTLDLPPLTERLR
;
A
#
# COMPACT_ATOMS: atom_id res chain seq x y z
N MET A 1 -29.22 -59.25 -44.77
CA MET A 1 -30.59 -59.74 -44.80
C MET A 1 -31.51 -58.52 -44.56
N ARG A 2 -32.30 -58.26 -45.56
CA ARG A 2 -33.30 -57.31 -45.80
C ARG A 2 -34.32 -57.21 -44.64
N LEU A 3 -34.83 -56.00 -44.25
CA LEU A 3 -36.23 -55.72 -44.40
C LEU A 3 -36.50 -54.22 -44.16
N ALA A 4 -37.04 -53.59 -45.19
CA ALA A 4 -37.65 -52.28 -45.19
C ALA A 4 -39.16 -52.46 -44.88
N ILE A 5 -39.76 -51.51 -44.15
CA ILE A 5 -41.22 -51.24 -44.22
C ILE A 5 -41.44 -49.73 -44.12
N LEU A 6 -42.01 -49.21 -45.23
CA LEU A 6 -42.69 -47.91 -45.36
C LEU A 6 -44.12 -48.02 -44.81
N ILE A 7 -44.72 -46.86 -44.50
CA ILE A 7 -46.15 -46.41 -44.57
C ILE A 7 -46.38 -45.46 -43.39
N GLY A 8 -46.93 -44.29 -43.43
CA GLY A 8 -47.69 -43.57 -44.43
C GLY A 8 -48.12 -42.19 -43.86
N LEU A 9 -48.48 -41.30 -44.73
CA LEU A 9 -48.96 -39.90 -44.54
C LEU A 9 -50.20 -39.79 -43.64
N GLY A 10 -50.27 -38.67 -42.86
CA GLY A 10 -51.46 -38.18 -42.27
C GLY A 10 -51.28 -36.70 -41.84
N GLY A 11 -51.59 -35.78 -42.75
CA GLY A 11 -51.52 -34.36 -42.46
C GLY A 11 -52.75 -33.89 -41.68
N PHE A 12 -52.51 -33.13 -40.62
CA PHE A 12 -53.52 -32.19 -40.05
C PHE A 12 -52.90 -30.82 -39.84
N ALA A 13 -53.32 -29.87 -40.64
CA ALA A 13 -53.00 -28.47 -40.49
C ALA A 13 -53.90 -27.88 -39.37
N LEU A 14 -53.34 -27.51 -38.25
CA LEU A 14 -53.93 -26.67 -37.26
C LEU A 14 -53.24 -25.30 -37.35
N ALA A 15 -53.99 -24.32 -37.85
CA ALA A 15 -53.60 -22.92 -37.82
C ALA A 15 -53.70 -22.41 -36.38
N ALA A 16 -52.55 -22.28 -35.68
CA ALA A 16 -52.47 -21.57 -34.43
C ALA A 16 -52.08 -20.12 -34.71
N CYS A 17 -52.96 -19.16 -34.45
CA CYS A 17 -52.63 -17.74 -34.40
C CYS A 17 -51.68 -17.53 -33.23
N ALA A 18 -50.38 -17.39 -33.53
CA ALA A 18 -49.38 -16.92 -32.60
C ALA A 18 -49.49 -15.39 -32.51
N THR A 19 -50.05 -14.88 -31.43
CA THR A 19 -49.83 -13.49 -31.02
C THR A 19 -48.35 -13.35 -30.57
N ALA A 20 -47.60 -12.64 -31.35
CA ALA A 20 -46.22 -12.28 -30.99
C ALA A 20 -46.23 -11.44 -29.70
N PRO A 21 -45.43 -11.74 -28.69
CA PRO A 21 -45.27 -10.85 -27.55
C PRO A 21 -44.54 -9.59 -28.04
N THR A 22 -45.19 -8.43 -27.85
CA THR A 22 -44.60 -7.12 -28.03
C THR A 22 -43.41 -7.04 -27.04
N SER A 23 -42.18 -7.16 -27.53
CA SER A 23 -41.01 -6.83 -26.77
C SER A 23 -41.04 -5.34 -26.46
N VAL A 24 -41.36 -4.98 -25.23
CA VAL A 24 -41.07 -3.66 -24.69
C VAL A 24 -39.55 -3.56 -24.69
N GLY A 25 -39.01 -2.88 -25.69
CA GLY A 25 -37.62 -2.53 -25.74
C GLY A 25 -37.33 -1.61 -24.56
N GLY A 26 -36.88 -2.19 -23.46
CA GLY A 26 -36.18 -1.43 -22.44
C GLY A 26 -34.89 -0.97 -23.10
N GLU A 27 -34.78 0.30 -23.45
CA GLU A 27 -33.51 0.94 -23.70
C GLU A 27 -32.65 0.71 -22.47
N THR A 28 -31.73 -0.23 -22.56
CA THR A 28 -30.60 -0.30 -21.65
C THR A 28 -29.81 0.99 -21.90
N VAL A 29 -30.09 2.02 -21.09
CA VAL A 29 -29.25 3.20 -21.02
C VAL A 29 -27.86 2.69 -20.69
N ALA A 30 -26.99 2.65 -21.71
CA ALA A 30 -25.61 2.27 -21.52
C ALA A 30 -25.03 3.24 -20.47
N ARG A 31 -24.59 2.71 -19.32
CA ARG A 31 -23.93 3.50 -18.30
C ARG A 31 -22.76 4.19 -18.98
N PRO A 32 -22.64 5.53 -18.92
CA PRO A 32 -21.51 6.20 -19.56
C PRO A 32 -20.22 5.54 -19.06
N ALA A 33 -19.28 5.32 -19.96
CA ALA A 33 -17.98 4.77 -19.61
C ALA A 33 -17.34 5.68 -18.55
N SER A 34 -16.91 5.11 -17.42
CA SER A 34 -16.23 5.86 -16.36
C SER A 34 -15.01 6.58 -16.94
N SER A 35 -14.76 7.81 -16.50
CA SER A 35 -13.57 8.57 -16.88
C SER A 35 -12.29 7.84 -16.44
N PRO A 36 -11.12 8.12 -17.03
CA PRO A 36 -9.86 7.57 -16.53
C PRO A 36 -9.68 7.80 -15.02
N PHE A 37 -9.94 9.01 -14.55
CA PHE A 37 -9.89 9.38 -13.13
C PHE A 37 -10.80 8.51 -12.25
N GLU A 38 -12.06 8.29 -12.65
CA GLU A 38 -12.99 7.44 -11.90
C GLU A 38 -12.52 5.98 -11.85
N ARG A 39 -11.98 5.46 -12.95
CA ARG A 39 -11.44 4.09 -12.99
C ARG A 39 -10.23 3.93 -12.08
N ASP A 40 -9.35 4.92 -12.04
CA ASP A 40 -8.17 4.93 -11.17
C ASP A 40 -8.59 4.94 -9.70
N ARG A 41 -9.56 5.79 -9.34
CA ARG A 41 -10.16 5.83 -8.00
C ARG A 41 -10.77 4.48 -7.61
N ASP A 42 -11.57 3.90 -8.50
CA ASP A 42 -12.18 2.59 -8.25
C ASP A 42 -11.12 1.52 -8.01
N ALA A 43 -10.00 1.56 -8.73
CA ALA A 43 -8.88 0.65 -8.54
C ALA A 43 -8.18 0.86 -7.17
N ILE A 44 -7.97 2.12 -6.76
CA ILE A 44 -7.40 2.44 -5.43
C ILE A 44 -8.35 1.96 -4.32
N LEU A 45 -9.64 2.29 -4.41
CA LEU A 45 -10.65 1.87 -3.42
C LEU A 45 -10.86 0.35 -3.37
N ALA A 46 -10.59 -0.35 -4.48
CA ALA A 46 -10.63 -1.81 -4.50
C ALA A 46 -9.54 -2.47 -3.65
N MET A 47 -8.52 -1.73 -3.21
CA MET A 47 -7.52 -2.22 -2.26
C MET A 47 -8.00 -2.18 -0.80
N ALA A 48 -9.15 -1.54 -0.51
CA ALA A 48 -9.75 -1.59 0.82
C ALA A 48 -10.53 -2.90 1.04
N GLY A 49 -10.61 -3.35 2.28
CA GLY A 49 -11.33 -4.56 2.71
C GLY A 49 -10.53 -5.45 3.63
N THR A 50 -10.97 -6.68 3.80
CA THR A 50 -10.33 -7.69 4.66
C THR A 50 -9.59 -8.72 3.82
N PHE A 51 -8.32 -8.94 4.15
CA PHE A 51 -7.42 -9.77 3.36
C PHE A 51 -6.63 -10.75 4.20
N LYS A 52 -6.43 -11.94 3.65
CA LYS A 52 -5.34 -12.83 4.01
C LYS A 52 -4.14 -12.43 3.14
N VAL A 53 -3.04 -12.07 3.79
CA VAL A 53 -1.86 -11.54 3.11
C VAL A 53 -0.73 -12.55 3.15
N THR A 54 -0.05 -12.73 2.03
CA THR A 54 1.20 -13.48 1.93
C THR A 54 2.29 -12.53 1.44
N PHE A 55 3.40 -12.48 2.15
CA PHE A 55 4.61 -11.74 1.81
C PHE A 55 5.67 -12.73 1.35
N ASP A 56 6.11 -12.65 0.11
CA ASP A 56 7.03 -13.59 -0.52
C ASP A 56 8.20 -12.81 -1.15
N PHE A 57 9.43 -13.07 -0.67
CA PHE A 57 10.64 -12.36 -1.06
C PHE A 57 11.72 -13.34 -1.49
N ILE A 58 12.32 -13.10 -2.65
CA ILE A 58 13.36 -13.94 -3.24
C ILE A 58 14.49 -13.06 -3.75
N GLU A 59 15.69 -13.23 -3.20
CA GLU A 59 16.90 -12.70 -3.82
C GLU A 59 17.26 -13.54 -5.04
N THR A 60 17.40 -12.91 -6.21
CA THR A 60 17.45 -13.61 -7.49
C THR A 60 18.82 -13.62 -8.14
N ALA A 61 19.62 -12.57 -7.95
CA ALA A 61 20.94 -12.45 -8.55
C ALA A 61 21.85 -11.57 -7.71
N ALA A 62 23.00 -12.09 -7.27
CA ALA A 62 24.06 -11.31 -6.70
C ALA A 62 24.61 -10.32 -7.76
N LEU A 63 24.84 -9.07 -7.37
CA LEU A 63 25.45 -8.02 -8.18
C LEU A 63 26.85 -7.68 -7.65
N ASP A 64 27.12 -8.00 -6.38
CA ASP A 64 28.45 -8.04 -5.79
C ASP A 64 28.99 -9.47 -5.90
N ALA A 65 30.25 -9.61 -6.30
CA ALA A 65 30.88 -10.92 -6.57
C ALA A 65 31.08 -11.77 -5.30
N ASP A 66 31.20 -11.11 -4.15
CA ASP A 66 31.42 -11.75 -2.85
C ASP A 66 30.12 -11.99 -2.08
N TYR A 67 28.95 -11.64 -2.67
CA TYR A 67 27.66 -11.79 -2.03
C TYR A 67 26.95 -13.10 -2.41
N GLU A 68 26.49 -13.81 -1.39
CA GLU A 68 25.64 -15.00 -1.54
C GLU A 68 24.18 -14.64 -1.28
N PRO A 69 23.26 -14.81 -2.27
CA PRO A 69 21.84 -14.55 -2.10
C PRO A 69 21.24 -15.31 -0.91
N LYS A 70 20.44 -14.63 -0.12
CA LYS A 70 19.76 -15.23 1.04
C LYS A 70 18.60 -16.11 0.61
N GLU A 71 18.22 -17.04 1.46
CA GLU A 71 17.07 -17.91 1.24
C GLU A 71 15.76 -17.12 1.10
N ARG A 72 14.84 -17.67 0.29
CA ARG A 72 13.48 -17.16 0.11
C ARG A 72 12.79 -17.02 1.46
N LYS A 73 12.15 -15.88 1.70
CA LYS A 73 11.37 -15.61 2.90
C LYS A 73 9.88 -15.51 2.57
N VAL A 74 9.08 -16.37 3.20
CA VAL A 74 7.62 -16.33 3.10
C VAL A 74 7.04 -16.11 4.48
N SER A 75 6.14 -15.14 4.60
CA SER A 75 5.37 -14.88 5.81
C SER A 75 3.96 -14.43 5.44
N GLY A 76 3.08 -14.27 6.41
CA GLY A 76 1.72 -13.83 6.13
C GLY A 76 0.95 -13.50 7.39
N GLY A 77 -0.27 -13.05 7.21
CA GLY A 77 -1.18 -12.65 8.28
C GLY A 77 -2.51 -12.20 7.72
N TYR A 78 -3.29 -11.52 8.55
CA TYR A 78 -4.53 -10.88 8.12
C TYR A 78 -4.36 -9.37 8.24
N GLU A 79 -4.81 -8.65 7.20
CA GLU A 79 -4.88 -7.19 7.22
C GLU A 79 -6.29 -6.72 6.86
N ILE A 80 -6.75 -5.76 7.62
CA ILE A 80 -7.94 -4.98 7.32
C ILE A 80 -7.48 -3.62 6.82
N VAL A 81 -7.88 -3.27 5.59
CA VAL A 81 -7.54 -2.01 4.94
C VAL A 81 -8.76 -1.11 4.95
N LYS A 82 -8.67 0.00 5.67
CA LYS A 82 -9.75 0.97 5.86
C LYS A 82 -9.51 2.22 5.01
N VAL A 83 -10.53 2.70 4.31
CA VAL A 83 -10.52 4.05 3.77
C VAL A 83 -10.70 5.01 4.94
N ILE A 84 -9.68 5.79 5.27
CA ILE A 84 -9.73 6.74 6.40
C ILE A 84 -9.93 8.17 5.95
N GLU A 85 -9.68 8.46 4.68
CA GLU A 85 -9.97 9.74 4.03
C GLU A 85 -10.22 9.53 2.54
N ASP A 86 -11.23 10.22 1.99
CA ASP A 86 -11.53 10.29 0.57
C ASP A 86 -12.08 11.67 0.22
N ARG A 87 -11.28 12.48 -0.50
CA ARG A 87 -11.67 13.81 -0.99
C ARG A 87 -11.86 13.87 -2.51
N GLY A 88 -11.88 12.71 -3.15
CA GLY A 88 -11.96 12.62 -4.60
C GLY A 88 -10.58 12.51 -5.23
N ASP A 89 -9.80 13.54 -5.21
CA ASP A 89 -8.42 13.60 -5.71
C ASP A 89 -7.37 13.09 -4.72
N PHE A 90 -7.78 12.82 -3.48
CA PHE A 90 -6.94 12.25 -2.42
C PHE A 90 -7.68 11.09 -1.73
N ILE A 91 -6.99 9.96 -1.56
CA ILE A 91 -7.48 8.78 -0.85
C ILE A 91 -6.40 8.29 0.10
N SER A 92 -6.77 8.05 1.36
CA SER A 92 -5.87 7.47 2.37
C SER A 92 -6.40 6.10 2.81
N LEU A 93 -5.54 5.08 2.73
CA LEU A 93 -5.83 3.71 3.09
C LEU A 93 -4.96 3.29 4.29
N GLN A 94 -5.60 3.03 5.43
CA GLN A 94 -4.93 2.55 6.64
C GLN A 94 -4.99 1.03 6.69
N HIS A 95 -3.84 0.40 6.79
CA HIS A 95 -3.69 -1.02 7.05
C HIS A 95 -3.66 -1.29 8.54
N ILE A 96 -4.40 -2.29 8.99
CA ILE A 96 -4.40 -2.77 10.38
C ILE A 96 -4.14 -4.27 10.32
N LEU A 97 -3.04 -4.70 10.91
CA LEU A 97 -2.72 -6.11 11.09
C LEU A 97 -3.60 -6.70 12.19
N TYR A 98 -4.02 -7.93 11.99
CA TYR A 98 -4.64 -8.74 13.02
C TYR A 98 -3.64 -9.83 13.41
N VAL A 99 -2.87 -9.57 14.47
CA VAL A 99 -1.70 -10.36 14.90
C VAL A 99 -1.99 -11.21 16.10
N GLY A 100 -1.17 -12.24 16.32
CA GLY A 100 -1.29 -13.17 17.44
C GLY A 100 -1.70 -14.57 16.99
N GLY A 101 -1.65 -15.52 17.93
CA GLY A 101 -2.08 -16.91 17.77
C GLY A 101 -3.55 -17.11 18.12
N GLU A 102 -3.80 -17.68 19.32
CA GLU A 102 -5.15 -17.83 19.86
C GLU A 102 -5.73 -16.49 20.32
N ASP A 103 -4.88 -15.64 20.94
CA ASP A 103 -5.25 -14.29 21.37
C ASP A 103 -4.81 -13.26 20.29
N LYS A 104 -5.61 -13.14 19.24
CA LYS A 104 -5.35 -12.15 18.18
C LYS A 104 -5.80 -10.78 18.64
N PHE A 105 -5.04 -9.76 18.22
CA PHE A 105 -5.36 -8.36 18.50
C PHE A 105 -5.06 -7.46 17.28
N PRO A 106 -5.77 -6.34 17.09
CA PRO A 106 -5.51 -5.39 16.06
C PRO A 106 -4.25 -4.57 16.38
N LEU A 107 -3.42 -4.34 15.35
CA LEU A 107 -2.24 -3.49 15.42
C LEU A 107 -2.21 -2.56 14.21
N LYS A 108 -2.23 -1.24 14.44
CA LYS A 108 -2.01 -0.28 13.36
C LYS A 108 -0.72 -0.63 12.63
N HIS A 109 -0.84 -0.80 11.32
CA HIS A 109 0.27 -1.10 10.43
C HIS A 109 0.58 0.10 9.55
N TRP A 110 1.07 -0.13 8.35
CA TRP A 110 1.41 0.93 7.41
C TRP A 110 0.16 1.62 6.85
N ARG A 111 0.37 2.82 6.30
CA ARG A 111 -0.65 3.61 5.62
C ARG A 111 -0.16 3.97 4.23
N GLN A 112 -1.07 4.07 3.26
CA GLN A 112 -0.79 4.57 1.93
C GLN A 112 -1.74 5.71 1.58
N ASP A 113 -1.14 6.83 1.17
CA ASP A 113 -1.85 8.00 0.69
C ASP A 113 -1.70 8.12 -0.81
N TRP A 114 -2.80 8.35 -1.49
CA TRP A 114 -2.89 8.48 -2.94
C TRP A 114 -3.34 9.88 -3.30
N GLN A 115 -2.56 10.61 -4.12
CA GLN A 115 -2.92 11.94 -4.60
C GLN A 115 -2.92 11.97 -6.12
N HIS A 116 -4.03 12.41 -6.71
CA HIS A 116 -4.13 12.65 -8.15
C HIS A 116 -3.39 13.93 -8.55
N GLU A 117 -2.62 13.87 -9.62
CA GLU A 117 -1.83 14.98 -10.17
C GLU A 117 -1.03 15.76 -9.11
N PRO A 118 -0.18 15.08 -8.32
CA PRO A 118 0.53 15.68 -7.20
C PRO A 118 1.49 16.78 -7.68
N ASN A 119 1.58 17.88 -6.94
CA ASN A 119 2.59 18.91 -7.19
C ASN A 119 3.98 18.50 -6.67
N ARG A 120 4.02 17.73 -5.59
CA ARG A 120 5.23 17.25 -4.92
C ARG A 120 5.03 15.81 -4.48
N VAL A 121 6.13 15.09 -4.27
CA VAL A 121 6.12 13.71 -3.78
C VAL A 121 7.21 13.53 -2.75
N LEU A 122 6.89 12.78 -1.70
CA LEU A 122 7.82 12.40 -0.64
C LEU A 122 8.89 11.44 -1.18
N THR A 123 10.15 11.83 -1.13
CA THR A 123 11.28 11.04 -1.61
C THR A 123 12.20 10.66 -0.46
N PHE A 124 12.51 9.37 -0.33
CA PHE A 124 13.52 8.87 0.59
C PHE A 124 14.92 9.08 0.01
N ILE A 125 15.81 9.68 0.78
CA ILE A 125 17.18 10.04 0.36
C ILE A 125 18.28 9.29 1.13
N GLY A 126 17.93 8.16 1.74
CA GLY A 126 18.85 7.33 2.52
C GLY A 126 19.06 7.80 3.96
N GLY A 127 19.51 6.88 4.84
CA GLY A 127 19.84 7.20 6.22
C GLY A 127 18.69 7.85 7.01
N ASN A 128 17.48 7.29 6.93
CA ASN A 128 16.28 7.79 7.59
C ASN A 128 16.01 9.28 7.33
N ALA A 129 16.20 9.72 6.07
CA ALA A 129 15.94 11.09 5.64
C ALA A 129 15.06 11.16 4.40
N TRP A 130 14.31 12.25 4.30
CA TRP A 130 13.36 12.50 3.23
C TRP A 130 13.40 13.95 2.77
N THR A 131 12.95 14.16 1.54
CA THR A 131 12.67 15.46 0.96
C THR A 131 11.36 15.43 0.21
N LEU A 132 10.78 16.57 -0.08
CA LEU A 132 9.66 16.69 -1.01
C LEU A 132 10.18 17.18 -2.35
N GLU A 133 10.09 16.35 -3.37
CA GLU A 133 10.49 16.68 -4.74
C GLU A 133 9.32 17.22 -5.55
N ASP A 134 9.58 18.27 -6.34
CA ASP A 134 8.59 18.84 -7.25
C ASP A 134 8.31 17.88 -8.42
N VAL A 135 7.03 17.67 -8.71
CA VAL A 135 6.59 16.85 -9.85
C VAL A 135 6.28 17.76 -11.04
N THR A 136 6.94 17.53 -12.17
CA THR A 136 6.72 18.36 -13.36
C THR A 136 5.28 18.27 -13.87
N ALA A 137 4.79 19.32 -14.52
CA ALA A 137 3.44 19.32 -15.10
C ALA A 137 3.21 18.19 -16.13
N ARG A 138 4.28 17.70 -16.76
CA ARG A 138 4.23 16.55 -17.68
C ARG A 138 4.02 15.25 -16.92
N ASP A 139 4.77 15.04 -15.85
CA ASP A 139 4.81 13.77 -15.12
C ASP A 139 3.57 13.58 -14.27
N ARG A 140 3.02 14.66 -13.69
CA ARG A 140 1.81 14.58 -12.87
C ARG A 140 0.51 14.41 -13.66
N ARG A 141 0.42 14.86 -14.93
CA ARG A 141 -0.82 14.85 -15.68
C ARG A 141 -1.41 13.44 -15.83
N GLY A 142 -2.58 13.20 -15.23
CA GLY A 142 -3.26 11.90 -15.17
C GLY A 142 -2.48 10.84 -14.39
N ALA A 143 -1.55 11.26 -13.53
CA ALA A 143 -0.81 10.36 -12.66
C ALA A 143 -1.35 10.41 -11.23
N TRP A 144 -1.06 9.39 -10.45
CA TRP A 144 -1.27 9.34 -9.02
C TRP A 144 0.06 9.15 -8.30
N SER A 145 0.31 9.88 -7.22
CA SER A 145 1.35 9.47 -6.28
C SER A 145 0.80 8.43 -5.32
N GLN A 146 1.69 7.57 -4.84
CA GLN A 146 1.51 6.80 -3.62
C GLN A 146 2.59 7.23 -2.65
N GLU A 147 2.21 7.63 -1.45
CA GLU A 147 3.11 7.86 -0.33
C GLU A 147 2.82 6.82 0.76
N VAL A 148 3.87 6.20 1.27
CA VAL A 148 3.78 5.13 2.27
C VAL A 148 4.35 5.61 3.59
N TYR A 149 3.65 5.28 4.67
CA TYR A 149 3.97 5.68 6.03
C TYR A 149 4.07 4.47 6.96
N GLN A 150 4.91 4.59 7.98
CA GLN A 150 5.16 3.58 8.99
C GLN A 150 3.98 3.39 9.96
N VAL A 151 4.16 2.49 10.92
CA VAL A 151 3.19 2.18 11.97
C VAL A 151 2.86 3.38 12.87
N ASP A 152 3.74 4.35 12.96
CA ASP A 152 3.62 5.61 13.72
C ASP A 152 3.34 6.83 12.82
N ASP A 153 2.92 6.59 11.58
CA ASP A 153 2.73 7.59 10.53
C ASP A 153 3.98 8.38 10.15
N SER A 154 5.20 7.98 10.62
CA SER A 154 6.43 8.54 10.07
C SER A 154 6.58 8.20 8.59
N PRO A 155 7.22 9.07 7.78
CA PRO A 155 7.37 8.86 6.36
C PRO A 155 8.22 7.62 6.06
N ARG A 156 7.92 6.99 4.91
CA ARG A 156 8.67 5.85 4.43
C ARG A 156 9.22 6.06 3.03
N TYR A 157 8.38 6.21 2.06
CA TYR A 157 8.74 6.54 0.67
C TYR A 157 7.51 6.98 -0.11
N GLY A 158 7.73 7.63 -1.24
CA GLY A 158 6.69 7.95 -2.20
C GLY A 158 7.19 7.78 -3.63
N ALA A 159 6.26 7.69 -4.54
CA ALA A 159 6.54 7.66 -5.98
C ALA A 159 5.31 8.11 -6.78
N VAL A 160 5.54 8.54 -8.02
CA VAL A 160 4.48 8.94 -8.96
C VAL A 160 4.40 7.92 -10.09
N GLY A 161 3.17 7.49 -10.41
CA GLY A 161 2.93 6.51 -11.44
C GLY A 161 1.56 6.69 -12.09
N ARG A 162 1.26 5.82 -13.06
CA ARG A 162 -0.02 5.83 -13.77
C ARG A 162 -0.70 4.48 -13.67
N TRP A 163 -2.02 4.54 -13.59
CA TRP A 163 -2.84 3.35 -13.78
C TRP A 163 -2.91 3.00 -15.27
N THR A 164 -2.78 1.72 -15.55
CA THR A 164 -3.01 1.11 -16.86
C THR A 164 -4.08 0.04 -16.74
N TYR A 165 -4.68 -0.34 -17.87
CA TYR A 165 -5.79 -1.31 -17.89
C TYR A 165 -5.56 -2.35 -18.98
N ASP A 166 -4.30 -2.66 -19.24
CA ASP A 166 -3.90 -3.61 -20.26
C ASP A 166 -4.47 -5.00 -19.96
N ASN A 167 -5.04 -5.62 -20.98
CA ASN A 167 -5.72 -6.92 -20.86
C ASN A 167 -6.84 -6.96 -19.79
N GLY A 168 -7.42 -5.80 -19.45
CA GLY A 168 -8.49 -5.67 -18.47
C GLY A 168 -8.03 -5.73 -17.02
N ILE A 169 -6.72 -5.63 -16.76
CA ILE A 169 -6.16 -5.64 -15.39
C ILE A 169 -5.78 -4.22 -15.00
N PRO A 170 -6.44 -3.61 -13.98
CA PRO A 170 -5.98 -2.35 -13.42
C PRO A 170 -4.63 -2.55 -12.73
N ALA A 171 -3.62 -1.80 -13.17
CA ALA A 171 -2.30 -1.83 -12.56
C ALA A 171 -1.69 -0.43 -12.51
N TRP A 172 -1.12 -0.09 -11.36
CA TRP A 172 -0.37 1.13 -11.15
C TRP A 172 1.12 0.80 -11.06
N GLN A 173 1.93 1.54 -11.79
CA GLN A 173 3.38 1.39 -11.79
C GLN A 173 4.05 2.76 -11.78
N PRO A 174 4.86 3.05 -10.74
CA PRO A 174 5.66 4.26 -10.66
C PRO A 174 6.99 4.11 -11.40
N ALA A 175 7.72 5.23 -11.48
CA ALA A 175 9.16 5.19 -11.71
C ALA A 175 9.89 4.49 -10.56
N GLN A 176 11.12 4.09 -10.82
CA GLN A 176 12.03 3.56 -9.81
C GLN A 176 12.35 4.63 -8.76
N ALA A 177 12.32 4.26 -7.50
CA ALA A 177 12.56 5.16 -6.38
C ALA A 177 13.20 4.43 -5.18
N TRP A 178 13.99 5.16 -4.42
CA TRP A 178 14.57 4.61 -3.19
C TRP A 178 13.54 4.50 -2.09
N ARG A 179 13.71 3.46 -1.28
CA ARG A 179 12.94 3.27 -0.05
C ARG A 179 13.83 2.70 1.07
N PRO A 180 13.48 2.92 2.34
CA PRO A 180 14.19 2.28 3.46
C PRO A 180 14.00 0.76 3.42
N LEU A 181 14.85 0.05 4.15
CA LEU A 181 14.75 -1.39 4.33
C LEU A 181 13.34 -1.79 4.81
N PRO A 182 12.86 -2.98 4.43
CA PRO A 182 11.72 -3.58 5.13
C PRO A 182 12.04 -3.68 6.63
N ARG A 183 11.05 -3.41 7.47
CA ARG A 183 11.24 -3.41 8.94
C ARG A 183 11.90 -4.68 9.44
N ARG A 184 11.50 -5.82 8.93
CA ARG A 184 12.12 -7.11 9.20
C ARG A 184 13.64 -7.13 8.95
N ASP A 185 14.10 -6.50 7.86
CA ASP A 185 15.51 -6.45 7.51
C ASP A 185 16.25 -5.37 8.33
N MET A 186 15.57 -4.27 8.71
CA MET A 186 16.14 -3.28 9.62
C MET A 186 16.59 -3.86 10.97
N THR A 187 15.92 -4.91 11.45
CA THR A 187 16.24 -5.58 12.73
C THR A 187 17.23 -6.72 12.61
N THR A 188 17.46 -7.23 11.38
CA THR A 188 18.22 -8.49 11.18
C THR A 188 19.38 -8.38 10.20
N ARG A 189 19.50 -7.24 9.48
CA ARG A 189 20.49 -7.03 8.42
C ARG A 189 21.21 -5.71 8.58
N ASP A 190 22.51 -5.71 8.31
CA ASP A 190 23.40 -4.56 8.31
C ASP A 190 24.26 -4.45 7.02
N ASP A 191 24.02 -5.35 6.08
CA ASP A 191 24.77 -5.50 4.83
C ASP A 191 24.28 -4.62 3.67
N TYR A 192 23.16 -3.90 3.85
CA TYR A 192 22.67 -2.90 2.89
C TYR A 192 21.89 -1.78 3.58
N HIS A 193 21.65 -0.64 2.89
CA HIS A 193 21.20 0.60 3.52
C HIS A 193 19.93 1.18 2.89
N ALA A 194 19.64 0.83 1.65
CA ALA A 194 18.47 1.27 0.91
C ALA A 194 18.03 0.21 -0.10
N VAL A 195 16.83 0.36 -0.60
CA VAL A 195 16.31 -0.44 -1.72
C VAL A 195 15.92 0.51 -2.84
N ASP A 196 16.49 0.32 -4.00
CA ASP A 196 16.04 0.97 -5.23
C ASP A 196 14.96 0.09 -5.87
N ALA A 197 13.71 0.58 -5.92
CA ALA A 197 12.54 -0.26 -6.11
C ALA A 197 11.57 0.30 -7.15
N VAL A 198 10.94 -0.61 -7.90
CA VAL A 198 9.67 -0.38 -8.57
C VAL A 198 8.58 -1.10 -7.77
N ASN A 199 7.63 -0.33 -7.24
CA ASN A 199 6.51 -0.88 -6.47
C ASN A 199 5.24 -0.84 -7.32
N ARG A 200 4.82 -1.96 -7.89
CA ARG A 200 3.64 -2.08 -8.74
C ARG A 200 2.46 -2.61 -7.93
N HIS A 201 1.28 -1.99 -8.10
CA HIS A 201 0.02 -2.50 -7.56
C HIS A 201 -0.85 -3.01 -8.70
N ALA A 202 -1.46 -4.18 -8.55
CA ALA A 202 -2.36 -4.74 -9.54
C ALA A 202 -3.63 -5.28 -8.87
N ILE A 203 -4.79 -4.91 -9.41
CA ILE A 203 -6.09 -5.37 -8.90
C ILE A 203 -6.45 -6.69 -9.57
N THR A 204 -6.85 -7.67 -8.77
CA THR A 204 -7.24 -8.99 -9.23
C THR A 204 -8.70 -9.27 -8.87
N PRO A 205 -9.34 -10.27 -9.50
CA PRO A 205 -10.73 -10.63 -9.14
C PRO A 205 -10.92 -11.07 -7.68
N LYS A 206 -9.84 -11.47 -7.00
CA LYS A 206 -9.89 -11.95 -5.60
C LYS A 206 -9.21 -11.02 -4.60
N GLY A 207 -8.76 -9.84 -5.02
CA GLY A 207 -8.04 -8.89 -4.17
C GLY A 207 -7.04 -8.07 -4.94
N TRP A 208 -5.80 -7.99 -4.49
CA TRP A 208 -4.76 -7.21 -5.16
C TRP A 208 -3.35 -7.73 -4.85
N LEU A 209 -2.39 -7.27 -5.65
CA LEU A 209 -0.98 -7.62 -5.53
C LEU A 209 -0.16 -6.36 -5.32
N HIS A 210 0.87 -6.45 -4.48
CA HIS A 210 1.98 -5.52 -4.44
C HIS A 210 3.23 -6.25 -4.93
N GLU A 211 3.60 -5.98 -6.16
CA GLU A 211 4.78 -6.55 -6.82
C GLU A 211 5.94 -5.58 -6.66
N GLN A 212 7.12 -6.10 -6.35
CA GLN A 212 8.31 -5.30 -6.10
C GLN A 212 9.48 -5.85 -6.92
N ASP A 213 10.10 -4.97 -7.69
CA ASP A 213 11.38 -5.22 -8.36
C ASP A 213 12.44 -4.36 -7.67
N ASN A 214 13.29 -5.00 -6.90
CA ASN A 214 14.17 -4.38 -5.93
C ASN A 214 15.64 -4.59 -6.31
N THR A 215 16.46 -3.55 -6.09
CA THR A 215 17.91 -3.67 -5.96
C THR A 215 18.30 -3.19 -4.57
N LYS A 216 18.93 -4.06 -3.77
CA LYS A 216 19.47 -3.67 -2.46
C LYS A 216 20.77 -2.91 -2.66
N LEU A 217 20.91 -1.77 -1.97
CA LEU A 217 22.02 -0.84 -2.15
C LEU A 217 22.86 -0.71 -0.89
N VAL A 218 24.18 -0.78 -1.05
CA VAL A 218 25.17 -0.39 -0.07
C VAL A 218 25.53 1.08 -0.31
N LEU A 219 25.50 1.90 0.74
CA LEU A 219 25.75 3.35 0.67
C LEU A 219 26.96 3.78 1.51
N SER A 220 27.76 2.85 2.01
CA SER A 220 28.86 3.11 2.96
C SER A 220 29.96 3.98 2.38
N SER A 221 30.16 3.95 1.06
CA SER A 221 31.12 4.82 0.35
C SER A 221 30.61 6.25 0.11
N GLY A 222 29.32 6.49 0.36
CA GLY A 222 28.58 7.71 -0.02
C GLY A 222 27.95 7.64 -1.40
N GLU A 223 28.35 6.69 -2.24
CA GLU A 223 27.75 6.39 -3.54
C GLU A 223 27.01 5.06 -3.49
N PRO A 224 25.91 4.88 -4.25
CA PRO A 224 25.15 3.65 -4.24
C PRO A 224 25.88 2.52 -4.99
N GLU A 225 26.11 1.41 -4.30
CA GLU A 225 26.65 0.18 -4.85
C GLU A 225 25.58 -0.92 -4.79
N ALA A 226 25.33 -1.58 -5.91
CA ALA A 226 24.29 -2.61 -6.01
C ALA A 226 24.79 -3.94 -5.42
N LEU A 227 24.08 -4.46 -4.41
CA LEU A 227 24.42 -5.71 -3.72
C LEU A 227 23.76 -6.92 -4.38
N VAL A 228 22.43 -6.88 -4.51
CA VAL A 228 21.63 -8.03 -4.97
C VAL A 228 20.29 -7.58 -5.54
N ARG A 229 19.79 -8.31 -6.54
CA ARG A 229 18.41 -8.18 -7.03
C ARG A 229 17.47 -9.01 -6.17
N GLU A 230 16.32 -8.44 -5.84
CA GLU A 230 15.24 -9.12 -5.13
C GLU A 230 13.92 -8.90 -5.85
N VAL A 231 13.12 -9.94 -5.97
CA VAL A 231 11.72 -9.85 -6.38
C VAL A 231 10.86 -10.17 -5.17
N ALA A 232 9.81 -9.36 -4.97
CA ALA A 232 8.84 -9.64 -3.94
C ALA A 232 7.41 -9.54 -4.45
N ILE A 233 6.54 -10.40 -3.93
CA ILE A 233 5.11 -10.40 -4.23
C ILE A 233 4.34 -10.48 -2.92
N ASN A 234 3.62 -9.41 -2.59
CA ASN A 234 2.67 -9.44 -1.50
C ASN A 234 1.28 -9.65 -2.09
N THR A 235 0.66 -10.77 -1.75
CA THR A 235 -0.68 -11.13 -2.25
C THR A 235 -1.71 -10.85 -1.18
N TYR A 236 -2.68 -10.00 -1.51
CA TYR A 236 -3.83 -9.65 -0.68
C TYR A 236 -5.06 -10.38 -1.20
N ALA A 237 -5.35 -11.56 -0.67
CA ALA A 237 -6.54 -12.34 -1.03
C ALA A 237 -7.71 -11.97 -0.11
N ARG A 238 -8.86 -11.54 -0.69
CA ARG A 238 -10.06 -11.22 0.09
C ARG A 238 -10.51 -12.42 0.89
N THR A 239 -10.89 -12.19 2.15
CA THR A 239 -11.31 -13.25 3.07
C THR A 239 -12.42 -12.80 3.99
N ASN A 240 -13.18 -13.77 4.51
CA ASN A 240 -14.15 -13.60 5.58
C ASN A 240 -13.74 -14.38 6.84
N GLU A 241 -12.49 -14.79 6.94
CA GLU A 241 -11.97 -15.60 8.06
C GLU A 241 -11.75 -14.75 9.34
N VAL A 242 -11.84 -13.43 9.25
CA VAL A 242 -11.63 -12.49 10.37
C VAL A 242 -12.88 -11.66 10.57
N ASP A 243 -13.31 -11.53 11.83
CA ASP A 243 -14.33 -10.56 12.24
C ASP A 243 -13.69 -9.17 12.36
N ASN A 244 -14.26 -8.20 11.69
CA ASN A 244 -13.76 -6.83 11.69
C ASN A 244 -14.19 -6.03 12.93
N ALA A 245 -15.09 -6.52 13.76
CA ALA A 245 -15.68 -5.76 14.86
C ALA A 245 -14.65 -5.25 15.87
N GLU A 246 -13.66 -6.10 16.21
CA GLU A 246 -12.56 -5.73 17.11
C GLU A 246 -11.64 -4.68 16.48
N VAL A 247 -11.29 -4.85 15.20
CA VAL A 247 -10.48 -3.89 14.43
C VAL A 247 -11.22 -2.55 14.27
N ASP A 248 -12.54 -2.58 14.10
CA ASP A 248 -13.36 -1.38 14.02
C ASP A 248 -13.38 -0.65 15.37
N THR A 249 -13.51 -1.38 16.47
CA THR A 249 -13.45 -0.84 17.84
C THR A 249 -12.10 -0.18 18.13
N HIS A 250 -11.01 -0.89 17.85
CA HIS A 250 -9.63 -0.38 17.98
C HIS A 250 -9.43 0.92 17.20
N TRP A 251 -9.85 0.92 15.92
CA TRP A 251 -9.71 2.10 15.08
C TRP A 251 -10.56 3.28 15.56
N GLU A 252 -11.81 3.05 15.92
CA GLU A 252 -12.69 4.10 16.43
C GLU A 252 -12.15 4.75 17.71
N ALA A 253 -11.54 3.95 18.61
CA ALA A 253 -10.92 4.46 19.83
C ALA A 253 -9.71 5.36 19.56
N THR A 254 -8.90 5.05 18.54
CA THR A 254 -7.58 5.67 18.32
C THR A 254 -7.50 6.61 17.13
N LYS A 255 -8.49 6.64 16.23
CA LYS A 255 -8.46 7.42 14.97
C LYS A 255 -8.19 8.92 15.15
N ALA A 256 -8.70 9.53 16.21
CA ALA A 256 -8.51 10.96 16.49
C ALA A 256 -7.05 11.26 16.87
N PHE A 257 -6.45 10.40 17.68
CA PHE A 257 -5.03 10.45 18.03
C PHE A 257 -4.16 10.34 16.77
N TRP A 258 -4.42 9.32 15.94
CA TRP A 258 -3.67 9.10 14.70
C TRP A 258 -3.84 10.24 13.69
N ALA A 259 -4.99 10.89 13.63
CA ALA A 259 -5.17 12.10 12.83
C ALA A 259 -4.22 13.21 13.30
N GLY A 260 -4.14 13.43 14.62
CA GLY A 260 -3.22 14.40 15.20
C GLY A 260 -1.75 14.06 14.97
N VAL A 261 -1.36 12.77 15.07
CA VAL A 261 0.02 12.31 14.77
C VAL A 261 0.38 12.61 13.32
N ARG A 262 -0.52 12.32 12.36
CA ARG A 262 -0.32 12.68 10.95
C ARG A 262 -0.10 14.16 10.74
N ASP A 263 -0.86 15.02 11.45
CA ASP A 263 -0.70 16.46 11.36
C ASP A 263 0.64 16.95 11.93
N VAL A 264 1.17 16.30 12.96
CA VAL A 264 2.52 16.57 13.46
C VAL A 264 3.56 16.25 12.38
N TRP A 265 3.49 15.08 11.73
CA TRP A 265 4.41 14.73 10.64
C TRP A 265 4.33 15.68 9.46
N LYS A 266 3.12 16.16 9.09
CA LYS A 266 2.93 17.13 8.02
C LYS A 266 3.63 18.47 8.30
N THR A 267 3.84 18.88 9.55
CA THR A 267 4.59 20.11 9.84
C THR A 267 6.02 20.02 9.33
N PHE A 268 6.71 18.92 9.57
CA PHE A 268 8.07 18.70 9.07
C PHE A 268 8.13 18.61 7.53
N GLN A 269 7.17 17.93 6.92
CA GLN A 269 7.09 17.82 5.47
C GLN A 269 6.81 19.17 4.78
N ASN A 270 6.01 20.03 5.38
CA ASN A 270 5.60 21.31 4.79
C ASN A 270 6.63 22.43 4.95
N GLU A 271 7.61 22.30 5.83
CA GLU A 271 8.70 23.28 5.98
C GLU A 271 9.61 23.33 4.76
N GLY A 272 9.45 22.38 3.81
CA GLY A 272 10.02 22.45 2.47
C GLY A 272 11.51 22.13 2.39
N GLU A 273 12.17 21.94 3.51
CA GLU A 273 13.56 21.49 3.61
C GLU A 273 13.61 19.97 3.81
N PRO A 274 14.69 19.31 3.40
CA PRO A 274 14.92 17.92 3.77
C PRO A 274 14.94 17.77 5.29
N PHE A 275 14.39 16.65 5.78
CA PHE A 275 14.38 16.31 7.20
C PHE A 275 14.80 14.86 7.41
N ALA A 276 15.28 14.54 8.61
CA ALA A 276 15.75 13.20 8.96
C ALA A 276 15.31 12.81 10.38
N LEU A 277 15.31 11.49 10.61
CA LEU A 277 15.34 10.99 11.98
C LEU A 277 16.79 10.97 12.48
N THR A 278 16.97 11.34 13.75
CA THR A 278 18.27 11.25 14.44
C THR A 278 18.64 9.79 14.76
N LEU A 279 17.66 8.89 14.73
CA LEU A 279 17.84 7.46 14.96
C LEU A 279 18.41 6.79 13.71
N LYS A 280 19.42 5.93 13.92
CA LYS A 280 20.02 5.10 12.88
C LYS A 280 19.37 3.72 12.84
N GLY A 281 19.22 3.17 11.65
CA GLY A 281 18.60 1.86 11.46
C GLY A 281 17.12 1.87 11.82
N GLU A 282 16.64 0.88 12.59
CA GLU A 282 15.23 0.80 12.97
C GLU A 282 14.88 1.82 14.06
N PRO A 283 13.89 2.69 13.83
CA PRO A 283 13.53 3.75 14.77
C PRO A 283 12.58 3.26 15.88
N GLY A 284 12.95 2.16 16.58
CA GLY A 284 12.13 1.55 17.65
C GLY A 284 11.82 2.49 18.79
N ASP A 285 12.78 3.33 19.19
CA ASP A 285 12.63 4.32 20.26
C ASP A 285 11.65 5.44 19.90
N LEU A 286 11.32 5.61 18.61
CA LEU A 286 10.30 6.54 18.13
C LEU A 286 8.91 5.87 18.08
N TYR A 287 8.76 4.76 17.34
CA TYR A 287 7.43 4.22 17.08
C TYR A 287 6.84 3.42 18.24
N MET A 288 7.66 2.74 19.07
CA MET A 288 7.14 1.96 20.18
C MET A 288 6.42 2.80 21.25
N PRO A 289 6.98 3.93 21.70
CA PRO A 289 6.24 4.81 22.60
C PRO A 289 4.94 5.36 22.00
N ILE A 290 4.93 5.74 20.70
CA ILE A 290 3.73 6.26 20.04
C ILE A 290 2.62 5.19 19.95
N LEU A 291 2.98 3.95 19.63
CA LEU A 291 2.06 2.81 19.70
C LEU A 291 1.54 2.57 21.12
N GLY A 292 2.41 2.69 22.12
CA GLY A 292 2.04 2.59 23.54
C GLY A 292 1.02 3.64 23.96
N LEU A 293 1.13 4.87 23.48
CA LEU A 293 0.14 5.93 23.71
C LEU A 293 -1.23 5.55 23.11
N ALA A 294 -1.25 4.96 21.91
CA ALA A 294 -2.50 4.49 21.30
C ALA A 294 -3.15 3.37 22.14
N SER A 295 -2.37 2.44 22.69
CA SER A 295 -2.88 1.41 23.59
C SER A 295 -3.47 2.00 24.86
N GLN A 296 -2.83 2.99 25.50
CA GLN A 296 -3.36 3.66 26.69
C GLN A 296 -4.69 4.39 26.41
N ILE A 297 -4.88 4.91 25.18
CA ILE A 297 -6.16 5.49 24.78
C ILE A 297 -7.23 4.42 24.68
N GLU A 298 -6.92 3.28 24.07
CA GLU A 298 -7.84 2.16 23.91
C GLU A 298 -8.26 1.58 25.27
N ASP A 299 -7.33 1.48 26.19
CA ASP A 299 -7.57 1.02 27.56
C ASP A 299 -8.30 2.07 28.44
N GLY A 300 -8.51 3.28 27.94
CA GLY A 300 -9.15 4.38 28.67
C GLY A 300 -8.28 5.03 29.76
N GLU A 301 -6.98 4.76 29.73
CA GLU A 301 -6.01 5.29 30.69
C GLU A 301 -5.56 6.71 30.36
N MET A 302 -5.65 7.10 29.08
CA MET A 302 -5.23 8.40 28.58
C MET A 302 -6.21 8.99 27.55
N SER A 303 -6.39 10.31 27.56
CA SER A 303 -7.15 10.97 26.49
C SER A 303 -6.32 11.15 25.23
N SER A 304 -6.97 11.15 24.04
CA SER A 304 -6.28 11.41 22.77
C SER A 304 -5.52 12.75 22.75
N GLU A 305 -6.00 13.78 23.45
CA GLU A 305 -5.34 15.08 23.54
C GLU A 305 -4.02 15.00 24.34
N ALA A 306 -4.05 14.33 25.50
CA ALA A 306 -2.86 14.13 26.32
C ALA A 306 -1.81 13.29 25.58
N ALA A 307 -2.23 12.18 24.99
CA ALA A 307 -1.37 11.30 24.20
C ALA A 307 -0.75 12.05 23.00
N LEU A 308 -1.52 12.90 22.30
CA LEU A 308 -1.01 13.68 21.18
C LEU A 308 0.06 14.68 21.61
N LYS A 309 -0.08 15.28 22.80
CA LYS A 309 0.95 16.17 23.34
C LYS A 309 2.26 15.42 23.53
N GLU A 310 2.22 14.22 24.13
CA GLU A 310 3.42 13.39 24.33
C GLU A 310 3.99 12.89 22.99
N ALA A 311 3.15 12.43 22.08
CA ALA A 311 3.60 12.01 20.74
C ALA A 311 4.33 13.13 20.00
N ARG A 312 3.87 14.39 20.11
CA ARG A 312 4.53 15.56 19.52
C ARG A 312 5.93 15.77 20.09
N GLU A 313 6.10 15.62 21.40
CA GLU A 313 7.40 15.75 22.07
C GLU A 313 8.36 14.63 21.64
N ILE A 314 7.86 13.39 21.54
CA ILE A 314 8.63 12.25 21.05
C ILE A 314 9.09 12.46 19.60
N ILE A 315 8.18 12.83 18.71
CA ILE A 315 8.48 13.07 17.29
C ILE A 315 9.51 14.20 17.16
N ALA A 316 9.32 15.31 17.88
CA ALA A 316 10.24 16.44 17.84
C ALA A 316 11.66 16.07 18.36
N THR A 317 11.75 15.18 19.36
CA THR A 317 13.03 14.72 19.90
C THR A 317 13.86 13.97 18.87
N TYR A 318 13.19 13.18 18.01
CA TYR A 318 13.86 12.31 17.06
C TYR A 318 13.87 12.84 15.62
N THR A 319 13.36 14.04 15.37
CA THR A 319 13.33 14.65 14.03
C THR A 319 14.26 15.86 13.96
N THR A 320 15.02 16.01 12.87
CA THR A 320 15.93 17.13 12.63
C THR A 320 15.79 17.65 11.22
N LEU A 321 15.96 18.97 11.05
CA LEU A 321 16.11 19.66 9.76
C LEU A 321 17.60 19.89 9.41
N ASP A 322 18.50 19.69 10.36
CA ASP A 322 19.95 19.72 10.13
C ASP A 322 20.42 18.31 9.72
N LEU A 323 20.63 18.12 8.41
CA LEU A 323 21.01 16.83 7.86
C LEU A 323 22.54 16.65 7.83
N PRO A 324 23.09 15.75 8.64
CA PRO A 324 24.46 15.28 8.46
C PRO A 324 24.65 14.61 7.08
N PRO A 325 25.89 14.50 6.58
CA PRO A 325 26.19 13.73 5.40
C PRO A 325 25.61 12.32 5.43
N LEU A 326 25.29 11.75 4.26
CA LEU A 326 24.65 10.43 4.15
C LEU A 326 25.38 9.36 4.96
N THR A 327 26.72 9.30 4.84
CA THR A 327 27.57 8.30 5.53
C THR A 327 27.50 8.40 7.05
N GLU A 328 27.21 9.58 7.61
CA GLU A 328 27.03 9.78 9.06
C GLU A 328 25.63 9.38 9.55
N ARG A 329 24.64 9.32 8.65
CA ARG A 329 23.25 8.92 8.94
C ARG A 329 23.02 7.40 8.81
N LEU A 330 23.94 6.68 8.18
CA LEU A 330 23.88 5.22 8.08
C LEU A 330 24.18 4.54 9.43
N ARG A 331 23.87 3.26 9.52
CA ARG A 331 24.13 2.42 10.70
C ARG A 331 25.61 2.37 11.04
#